data_74cc6a3712315172f978d375311adfe7
#
_entry.id   74cc6a3712315172f978d375311adfe7
#
_cell.length_a   1.000
_cell.length_b   1.000
_cell.length_c   1.000
_cell.angle_alpha   90.00
_cell.angle_beta   90.00
_cell.angle_gamma   90.00
#
_symmetry.space_group_name_H-M   'P 1'
#
loop_
_entity.id
_entity.type
_entity.pdbx_description
1 polymer ?
#
loop_
_entity_poly.entity_id
_entity_poly.type
_entity_poly.pdbx_seq_one_letter_code
_entity_poly.pdbx_strand_id
1 'polypeptide(L)'
;EPEQFLGRDLFLVNRQDARIGGWADEFISTPKLDDLACAYTSLQAFLGAENAHDVSVFCCFDNEEVGSETKQGAMSTFLADALRRINGSLGFDDESYHRALAASMLVSCDNAHAVHPHHAEKCDARNQVVLNGGIVIKEAANQHYCTDAFSRAVFQAICDDADVPTQAFANKSDMAGGSTLGNLSNMQASMHAVDVGLPQLAMHSSYETGGVRDVMYAIRALTAFYERNLTINGAESVEL
;
A
#
# COMPACT_ATOMS: atom_id res chain seq x y z
N GLU A 1 20.82 16.43 -32.60
CA GLU A 1 20.44 17.78 -33.05
C GLU A 1 19.18 18.23 -32.34
N PRO A 2 19.00 19.55 -31.99
CA PRO A 2 17.81 20.03 -31.26
C PRO A 2 16.50 19.72 -31.99
N GLU A 3 16.48 19.69 -33.31
CA GLU A 3 15.33 19.41 -34.13
C GLU A 3 14.83 17.95 -34.04
N GLN A 4 15.63 17.06 -33.44
CA GLN A 4 15.27 15.66 -33.21
C GLN A 4 14.42 15.47 -31.94
N PHE A 5 14.34 16.48 -31.07
CA PHE A 5 13.54 16.44 -29.86
C PHE A 5 12.14 17.00 -30.12
N LEU A 6 11.17 16.09 -30.24
CA LEU A 6 9.77 16.46 -30.51
C LEU A 6 8.96 16.74 -29.22
N GLY A 7 9.43 16.31 -28.07
CA GLY A 7 8.79 16.53 -26.78
C GLY A 7 9.71 16.16 -25.62
N ARG A 8 9.39 16.64 -24.43
CA ARG A 8 10.12 16.28 -23.18
C ARG A 8 9.26 16.53 -21.96
N ASP A 9 9.42 15.68 -20.96
CA ASP A 9 8.94 15.91 -19.59
C ASP A 9 10.13 16.22 -18.69
N LEU A 10 10.05 17.30 -17.92
CA LEU A 10 11.12 17.75 -17.05
C LEU A 10 10.63 17.81 -15.61
N PHE A 11 11.38 17.19 -14.71
CA PHE A 11 11.04 17.09 -13.30
C PHE A 11 12.15 17.69 -12.44
N LEU A 12 11.75 18.41 -11.38
CA LEU A 12 12.68 18.87 -10.35
C LEU A 12 12.97 17.70 -9.40
N VAL A 13 14.25 17.49 -9.09
CA VAL A 13 14.69 16.47 -8.14
C VAL A 13 15.59 17.06 -7.08
N ASN A 14 15.39 16.63 -5.84
CA ASN A 14 16.36 16.87 -4.77
C ASN A 14 17.54 15.90 -4.95
N ARG A 15 18.76 16.44 -4.95
CA ARG A 15 20.00 15.65 -5.09
C ARG A 15 20.66 15.33 -3.75
N GLN A 16 19.99 15.58 -2.65
CA GLN A 16 20.48 15.25 -1.32
C GLN A 16 20.50 13.73 -1.15
N ASP A 17 21.61 13.21 -0.65
CA ASP A 17 21.77 11.77 -0.43
C ASP A 17 20.86 11.29 0.70
N ALA A 18 20.40 10.02 0.59
CA ALA A 18 19.71 9.33 1.66
C ALA A 18 20.62 9.21 2.90
N ARG A 19 20.03 9.33 4.08
CA ARG A 19 20.76 9.25 5.36
C ARG A 19 19.97 8.42 6.37
N ILE A 20 20.72 7.61 7.11
CA ILE A 20 20.28 7.07 8.39
C ILE A 20 20.68 8.07 9.45
N GLY A 21 19.80 8.35 10.41
CA GLY A 21 20.02 9.34 11.46
C GLY A 21 19.12 9.13 12.66
N GLY A 22 19.13 10.11 13.54
CA GLY A 22 18.55 10.01 14.87
C GLY A 22 19.62 9.70 15.92
N TRP A 23 19.21 9.60 17.16
CA TRP A 23 20.13 9.32 18.27
C TRP A 23 20.61 7.85 18.29
N ALA A 24 19.75 6.96 17.78
CA ALA A 24 19.97 5.51 17.73
C ALA A 24 19.81 4.94 16.30
N ASP A 25 20.11 5.75 15.29
CA ASP A 25 19.94 5.40 13.87
C ASP A 25 18.52 4.93 13.51
N GLU A 26 17.54 5.50 14.20
CA GLU A 26 16.14 5.09 14.11
C GLU A 26 15.37 5.69 12.92
N PHE A 27 15.94 6.68 12.23
CA PHE A 27 15.29 7.35 11.10
C PHE A 27 16.03 7.17 9.80
N ILE A 28 15.28 7.04 8.72
CA ILE A 28 15.75 7.17 7.35
C ILE A 28 15.18 8.46 6.76
N SER A 29 16.04 9.28 6.17
CA SER A 29 15.63 10.49 5.46
C SER A 29 16.15 10.47 4.03
N THR A 30 15.25 10.64 3.08
CA THR A 30 15.55 10.58 1.64
C THR A 30 14.45 11.25 0.84
N PRO A 31 14.70 11.70 -0.39
CA PRO A 31 13.62 12.01 -1.33
C PRO A 31 12.78 10.77 -1.67
N LYS A 32 11.49 10.96 -1.94
CA LYS A 32 10.60 9.95 -2.56
C LYS A 32 10.40 8.67 -1.74
N LEU A 33 10.33 8.77 -0.40
CA LEU A 33 9.82 7.66 0.40
C LEU A 33 8.39 7.33 0.01
N ASP A 34 7.62 8.34 -0.26
CA ASP A 34 6.30 8.27 -0.82
C ASP A 34 6.37 8.28 -2.37
N ASP A 35 6.01 7.15 -3.07
CA ASP A 35 5.69 5.89 -2.39
C ASP A 35 6.66 4.76 -2.79
N LEU A 36 7.93 5.10 -3.03
CA LEU A 36 8.95 4.09 -3.33
C LEU A 36 9.23 3.14 -2.15
N ALA A 37 8.94 3.56 -0.92
CA ALA A 37 9.12 2.70 0.25
C ALA A 37 8.14 1.53 0.24
N CYS A 38 6.84 1.78 -0.01
CA CYS A 38 5.86 0.71 -0.12
C CYS A 38 6.08 -0.14 -1.38
N ALA A 39 6.41 0.48 -2.52
CA ALA A 39 6.74 -0.26 -3.73
C ALA A 39 7.93 -1.24 -3.51
N TYR A 40 8.99 -0.78 -2.84
CA TYR A 40 10.15 -1.60 -2.53
C TYR A 40 9.82 -2.73 -1.53
N THR A 41 9.15 -2.42 -0.43
CA THR A 41 8.85 -3.41 0.61
C THR A 41 7.87 -4.47 0.11
N SER A 42 6.87 -4.08 -0.68
CA SER A 42 5.92 -4.99 -1.32
C SER A 42 6.61 -5.91 -2.34
N LEU A 43 7.54 -5.38 -3.14
CA LEU A 43 8.32 -6.17 -4.07
C LEU A 43 9.23 -7.16 -3.35
N GLN A 44 9.91 -6.74 -2.27
CA GLN A 44 10.77 -7.63 -1.48
C GLN A 44 9.96 -8.77 -0.85
N ALA A 45 8.80 -8.46 -0.31
CA ALA A 45 7.89 -9.44 0.25
C ALA A 45 7.42 -10.45 -0.82
N PHE A 46 6.99 -9.97 -1.98
CA PHE A 46 6.57 -10.82 -3.11
C PHE A 46 7.68 -11.75 -3.59
N LEU A 47 8.91 -11.26 -3.69
CA LEU A 47 10.06 -12.07 -4.14
C LEU A 47 10.54 -13.07 -3.09
N GLY A 48 10.32 -12.78 -1.81
CA GLY A 48 10.75 -13.63 -0.69
C GLY A 48 9.71 -14.66 -0.23
N ALA A 49 8.44 -14.46 -0.56
CA ALA A 49 7.35 -15.33 -0.13
C ALA A 49 7.26 -16.60 -0.98
N GLU A 50 6.87 -17.71 -0.36
CA GLU A 50 6.56 -18.97 -1.02
C GLU A 50 5.09 -19.33 -0.77
N ASN A 51 4.31 -19.49 -1.84
CA ASN A 51 2.94 -19.97 -1.79
C ASN A 51 2.68 -20.95 -2.94
N ALA A 52 2.29 -22.17 -2.61
CA ALA A 52 2.03 -23.24 -3.57
C ALA A 52 0.53 -23.39 -3.92
N HIS A 53 -0.35 -22.65 -3.25
CA HIS A 53 -1.80 -22.81 -3.35
C HIS A 53 -2.47 -21.63 -4.04
N ASP A 54 -2.07 -20.42 -3.70
CA ASP A 54 -2.66 -19.18 -4.24
C ASP A 54 -1.78 -18.53 -5.30
N VAL A 55 -2.39 -17.74 -6.18
CA VAL A 55 -1.66 -16.96 -7.17
C VAL A 55 -1.30 -15.60 -6.55
N SER A 56 -0.04 -15.49 -6.10
CA SER A 56 0.49 -14.22 -5.62
C SER A 56 0.72 -13.25 -6.77
N VAL A 57 0.27 -12.01 -6.62
CA VAL A 57 0.43 -10.95 -7.62
C VAL A 57 0.99 -9.70 -6.95
N PHE A 58 2.05 -9.15 -7.51
CA PHE A 58 2.54 -7.80 -7.20
C PHE A 58 2.22 -6.88 -8.38
N CYS A 59 1.56 -5.76 -8.11
CA CYS A 59 1.24 -4.76 -9.13
C CYS A 59 1.76 -3.40 -8.67
N CYS A 60 2.65 -2.79 -9.45
CA CYS A 60 3.15 -1.45 -9.21
C CYS A 60 2.57 -0.51 -10.25
N PHE A 61 1.76 0.44 -9.82
CA PHE A 61 1.18 1.46 -10.67
C PHE A 61 2.09 2.68 -10.76
N ASP A 62 1.94 3.44 -11.83
CA ASP A 62 2.56 4.74 -12.01
C ASP A 62 1.53 5.86 -11.78
N ASN A 63 2.01 7.08 -11.62
CA ASN A 63 1.18 8.29 -11.55
C ASN A 63 0.18 8.32 -10.36
N GLU A 64 0.51 7.69 -9.24
CA GLU A 64 -0.31 7.80 -8.04
C GLU A 64 -0.44 9.26 -7.61
N GLU A 65 0.68 9.98 -7.47
CA GLU A 65 0.79 11.35 -6.97
C GLU A 65 0.08 12.41 -7.83
N VAL A 66 -0.26 12.08 -9.06
CA VAL A 66 -1.04 12.95 -9.95
C VAL A 66 -2.50 12.49 -10.09
N GLY A 67 -2.94 11.55 -9.24
CA GLY A 67 -4.33 11.14 -9.08
C GLY A 67 -4.73 9.82 -9.73
N SER A 68 -3.77 9.00 -10.17
CA SER A 68 -4.01 7.65 -10.72
C SER A 68 -4.91 7.54 -11.95
N GLU A 69 -5.40 8.66 -12.50
CA GLU A 69 -6.37 8.72 -13.61
C GLU A 69 -5.70 8.66 -15.01
N THR A 70 -4.66 7.85 -15.14
CA THR A 70 -3.90 7.67 -16.38
C THR A 70 -3.92 6.22 -16.83
N LYS A 71 -3.47 5.94 -18.06
CA LYS A 71 -3.42 4.57 -18.60
C LYS A 71 -2.53 3.60 -17.80
N GLN A 72 -1.61 4.11 -16.99
CA GLN A 72 -0.69 3.34 -16.15
C GLN A 72 -0.97 3.50 -14.65
N GLY A 73 -1.97 4.28 -14.27
CA GLY A 73 -2.39 4.50 -12.89
C GLY A 73 -3.35 3.43 -12.36
N ALA A 74 -3.64 3.49 -11.07
CA ALA A 74 -4.49 2.50 -10.40
C ALA A 74 -5.94 2.45 -10.91
N MET A 75 -6.43 3.56 -11.48
CA MET A 75 -7.78 3.64 -12.07
C MET A 75 -7.86 3.04 -13.50
N SER A 76 -6.73 2.68 -14.08
CA SER A 76 -6.70 2.05 -15.41
C SER A 76 -7.19 0.60 -15.38
N THR A 77 -7.45 0.03 -16.54
CA THR A 77 -7.78 -1.40 -16.69
C THR A 77 -6.58 -2.34 -16.54
N PHE A 78 -5.37 -1.79 -16.32
CA PHE A 78 -4.12 -2.55 -16.30
C PHE A 78 -4.16 -3.78 -15.40
N LEU A 79 -4.59 -3.62 -14.13
CA LEU A 79 -4.71 -4.75 -13.19
C LEU A 79 -5.75 -5.77 -13.65
N ALA A 80 -6.96 -5.31 -13.98
CA ALA A 80 -8.06 -6.19 -14.40
C ALA A 80 -7.70 -6.97 -15.67
N ASP A 81 -7.09 -6.31 -16.66
CA ASP A 81 -6.66 -6.94 -17.91
C ASP A 81 -5.54 -7.96 -17.66
N ALA A 82 -4.57 -7.65 -16.80
CA ALA A 82 -3.50 -8.57 -16.43
C ALA A 82 -4.05 -9.82 -15.74
N LEU A 83 -4.91 -9.66 -14.72
CA LEU A 83 -5.53 -10.76 -13.99
C LEU A 83 -6.38 -11.66 -14.90
N ARG A 84 -7.21 -11.05 -15.77
CA ARG A 84 -8.02 -11.81 -16.73
C ARG A 84 -7.15 -12.63 -17.70
N ARG A 85 -6.03 -12.05 -18.16
CA ARG A 85 -5.09 -12.75 -19.06
C ARG A 85 -4.34 -13.88 -18.33
N ILE A 86 -3.98 -13.68 -17.06
CA ILE A 86 -3.39 -14.74 -16.22
C ILE A 86 -4.39 -15.88 -16.09
N ASN A 87 -5.64 -15.60 -15.69
CA ASN A 87 -6.70 -16.59 -15.56
C ASN A 87 -6.89 -17.40 -16.86
N GLY A 88 -7.00 -16.72 -18.00
CA GLY A 88 -7.12 -17.38 -19.31
C GLY A 88 -5.89 -18.22 -19.68
N SER A 89 -4.67 -17.77 -19.36
CA SER A 89 -3.44 -18.52 -19.62
C SER A 89 -3.32 -19.80 -18.79
N LEU A 90 -3.97 -19.82 -17.62
CA LEU A 90 -4.09 -21.01 -16.76
C LEU A 90 -5.21 -21.96 -17.22
N GLY A 91 -5.95 -21.61 -18.28
CA GLY A 91 -7.00 -22.44 -18.85
C GLY A 91 -8.39 -22.27 -18.22
N PHE A 92 -8.58 -21.22 -17.42
CA PHE A 92 -9.87 -20.92 -16.78
C PHE A 92 -10.71 -19.97 -17.63
N ASP A 93 -12.02 -20.10 -17.51
CA ASP A 93 -13.01 -19.26 -18.19
C ASP A 93 -13.32 -17.96 -17.43
N ASP A 94 -14.18 -17.14 -17.98
CA ASP A 94 -14.58 -15.83 -17.44
C ASP A 94 -15.37 -15.97 -16.12
N GLU A 95 -16.17 -17.02 -15.96
CA GLU A 95 -16.88 -17.31 -14.70
C GLU A 95 -15.87 -17.62 -13.59
N SER A 96 -14.87 -18.42 -13.87
CA SER A 96 -13.77 -18.73 -12.96
C SER A 96 -12.99 -17.47 -12.56
N TYR A 97 -12.79 -16.52 -13.50
CA TYR A 97 -12.18 -15.23 -13.20
C TYR A 97 -12.96 -14.43 -12.15
N HIS A 98 -14.29 -14.31 -12.35
CA HIS A 98 -15.13 -13.57 -11.40
C HIS A 98 -15.19 -14.23 -10.02
N ARG A 99 -15.22 -15.55 -9.98
CA ARG A 99 -15.16 -16.32 -8.73
C ARG A 99 -13.80 -16.13 -8.03
N ALA A 100 -12.72 -16.13 -8.78
CA ALA A 100 -11.37 -15.88 -8.23
C ALA A 100 -11.27 -14.47 -7.62
N LEU A 101 -11.78 -13.43 -8.31
CA LEU A 101 -11.82 -12.08 -7.74
C LEU A 101 -12.62 -12.02 -6.43
N ALA A 102 -13.79 -12.65 -6.40
CA ALA A 102 -14.63 -12.67 -5.19
C ALA A 102 -13.99 -13.41 -4.00
N ALA A 103 -13.06 -14.33 -4.27
CA ALA A 103 -12.29 -15.07 -3.28
C ALA A 103 -10.89 -14.48 -3.03
N SER A 104 -10.56 -13.36 -3.63
CA SER A 104 -9.25 -12.71 -3.51
C SER A 104 -9.24 -11.59 -2.48
N MET A 105 -8.05 -11.27 -2.00
CA MET A 105 -7.81 -10.11 -1.16
C MET A 105 -6.68 -9.24 -1.72
N LEU A 106 -6.88 -7.95 -1.72
CA LEU A 106 -5.92 -6.92 -2.13
C LEU A 106 -5.35 -6.22 -0.89
N VAL A 107 -4.04 -6.09 -0.83
CA VAL A 107 -3.37 -5.13 0.05
C VAL A 107 -2.89 -3.97 -0.80
N SER A 108 -3.50 -2.80 -0.59
CA SER A 108 -3.06 -1.53 -1.16
C SER A 108 -2.03 -0.93 -0.22
N CYS A 109 -0.80 -0.76 -0.69
CA CYS A 109 0.30 -0.30 0.12
C CYS A 109 0.78 1.06 -0.37
N ASP A 110 0.60 2.08 0.47
CA ASP A 110 0.94 3.47 0.25
C ASP A 110 1.16 4.16 1.59
N ASN A 111 2.19 5.01 1.71
CA ASN A 111 2.63 5.53 3.00
C ASN A 111 1.54 6.27 3.78
N ALA A 112 1.72 6.38 5.09
CA ALA A 112 0.77 7.00 6.00
C ALA A 112 1.41 8.16 6.76
N HIS A 113 0.64 9.23 7.00
CA HIS A 113 1.10 10.34 7.81
C HIS A 113 1.35 9.92 9.27
N ALA A 114 2.56 10.12 9.76
CA ALA A 114 2.85 10.09 11.18
C ALA A 114 2.53 11.42 11.85
N VAL A 115 2.34 11.40 13.17
CA VAL A 115 2.12 12.61 13.97
C VAL A 115 3.36 13.49 13.93
N HIS A 116 3.20 14.71 13.43
CA HIS A 116 4.27 15.69 13.44
C HIS A 116 4.43 16.26 14.86
N PRO A 117 5.64 16.21 15.46
CA PRO A 117 5.83 16.60 16.88
C PRO A 117 5.36 18.03 17.22
N HIS A 118 5.43 18.96 16.28
CA HIS A 118 5.01 20.35 16.50
C HIS A 118 3.58 20.63 15.99
N HIS A 119 2.89 19.64 15.41
CA HIS A 119 1.57 19.81 14.82
C HIS A 119 0.66 18.63 15.13
N ALA A 120 0.74 18.10 16.35
CA ALA A 120 -0.09 16.97 16.79
C ALA A 120 -1.59 17.29 16.70
N GLU A 121 -1.97 18.56 16.79
CA GLU A 121 -3.35 19.02 16.66
C GLU A 121 -3.98 18.79 15.29
N LYS A 122 -3.15 18.48 14.27
CA LYS A 122 -3.62 18.14 12.91
C LYS A 122 -3.98 16.66 12.74
N CYS A 123 -3.58 15.83 13.69
CA CYS A 123 -3.89 14.40 13.67
C CYS A 123 -5.11 14.09 14.54
N ASP A 124 -5.77 12.97 14.26
CA ASP A 124 -6.80 12.44 15.15
C ASP A 124 -6.19 12.11 16.52
N ALA A 125 -6.86 12.49 17.59
CA ALA A 125 -6.32 12.38 18.95
C ALA A 125 -6.22 10.94 19.46
N ARG A 126 -6.94 9.99 18.84
CA ARG A 126 -6.98 8.58 19.24
C ARG A 126 -6.17 7.67 18.33
N ASN A 127 -5.97 8.08 17.08
CA ASN A 127 -5.26 7.31 16.05
C ASN A 127 -3.96 8.02 15.71
N GLN A 128 -3.04 8.07 16.68
CA GLN A 128 -1.74 8.75 16.54
C GLN A 128 -0.68 7.77 16.07
N VAL A 129 -0.32 7.88 14.80
CA VAL A 129 0.71 7.06 14.16
C VAL A 129 2.09 7.63 14.47
N VAL A 130 3.04 6.76 14.84
CA VAL A 130 4.42 7.13 15.14
C VAL A 130 5.41 6.34 14.29
N LEU A 131 6.57 6.94 14.00
CA LEU A 131 7.67 6.26 13.31
C LEU A 131 8.19 5.10 14.17
N ASN A 132 8.61 4.01 13.53
CA ASN A 132 9.06 2.77 14.16
C ASN A 132 8.00 2.06 15.02
N GLY A 133 6.74 2.40 14.83
CA GLY A 133 5.60 1.82 15.55
C GLY A 133 4.93 0.65 14.83
N GLY A 134 5.38 0.30 13.64
CA GLY A 134 4.82 -0.79 12.83
C GLY A 134 4.01 -0.32 11.63
N ILE A 135 3.48 -1.28 10.90
CA ILE A 135 2.69 -1.00 9.70
C ILE A 135 1.35 -0.33 10.06
N VAL A 136 0.93 0.61 9.26
CA VAL A 136 -0.28 1.40 9.48
C VAL A 136 -1.43 0.85 8.67
N ILE A 137 -2.57 0.57 9.31
CA ILE A 137 -3.84 0.25 8.65
C ILE A 137 -4.65 1.54 8.56
N LYS A 138 -4.99 1.95 7.33
CA LYS A 138 -5.67 3.21 7.05
C LYS A 138 -7.18 2.99 6.90
N GLU A 139 -7.97 3.80 7.60
CA GLU A 139 -9.43 3.74 7.57
C GLU A 139 -10.04 5.11 7.26
N ALA A 140 -11.10 5.13 6.47
CA ALA A 140 -11.86 6.34 6.19
C ALA A 140 -13.36 6.00 6.05
N ALA A 141 -14.22 6.75 6.72
CA ALA A 141 -15.67 6.52 6.69
C ALA A 141 -16.29 6.68 5.28
N ASN A 142 -15.65 7.47 4.42
CA ASN A 142 -16.05 7.67 3.01
C ASN A 142 -15.36 6.67 2.06
N GLN A 143 -14.60 5.72 2.60
CA GLN A 143 -13.85 4.70 1.87
C GLN A 143 -12.90 5.23 0.77
N HIS A 144 -12.35 6.41 0.96
CA HIS A 144 -11.18 6.85 0.22
C HIS A 144 -9.93 6.03 0.56
N TYR A 145 -9.96 5.33 1.70
CA TYR A 145 -9.19 4.12 1.97
C TYR A 145 -10.16 2.95 1.93
N CYS A 146 -9.84 1.91 1.18
CA CYS A 146 -10.76 0.80 0.90
C CYS A 146 -11.00 -0.15 2.08
N THR A 147 -10.27 0.04 3.17
CA THR A 147 -10.37 -0.79 4.38
C THR A 147 -11.78 -0.81 4.95
N ASP A 148 -12.27 -2.01 5.21
CA ASP A 148 -13.48 -2.27 5.98
C ASP A 148 -13.17 -3.16 7.21
N ALA A 149 -14.19 -3.48 8.00
CA ALA A 149 -13.99 -4.26 9.22
C ALA A 149 -13.47 -5.68 8.94
N PHE A 150 -13.88 -6.28 7.82
CA PHE A 150 -13.44 -7.62 7.43
C PHE A 150 -11.97 -7.61 7.01
N SER A 151 -11.61 -6.79 6.04
CA SER A 151 -10.26 -6.71 5.50
C SER A 151 -9.24 -6.27 6.54
N ARG A 152 -9.65 -5.34 7.43
CA ARG A 152 -8.86 -4.96 8.60
C ARG A 152 -8.59 -6.16 9.51
N ALA A 153 -9.63 -6.90 9.89
CA ALA A 153 -9.50 -8.02 10.83
C ALA A 153 -8.59 -9.12 10.26
N VAL A 154 -8.72 -9.43 8.97
CA VAL A 154 -7.87 -10.41 8.28
C VAL A 154 -6.41 -9.96 8.29
N PHE A 155 -6.12 -8.73 7.87
CA PHE A 155 -4.73 -8.25 7.82
C PHE A 155 -4.13 -8.08 9.23
N GLN A 156 -4.92 -7.65 10.21
CA GLN A 156 -4.49 -7.58 11.61
C GLN A 156 -4.09 -8.96 12.14
N ALA A 157 -4.91 -10.00 11.89
CA ALA A 157 -4.60 -11.36 12.34
C ALA A 157 -3.31 -11.89 11.69
N ILE A 158 -3.08 -11.61 10.40
CA ILE A 158 -1.85 -11.96 9.70
C ILE A 158 -0.64 -11.27 10.34
N CYS A 159 -0.76 -9.98 10.68
CA CYS A 159 0.31 -9.23 11.36
C CYS A 159 0.59 -9.77 12.76
N ASP A 160 -0.46 -10.09 13.53
CA ASP A 160 -0.34 -10.64 14.88
C ASP A 160 0.39 -12.00 14.86
N ASP A 161 0.04 -12.88 13.93
CA ASP A 161 0.72 -14.18 13.75
C ASP A 161 2.19 -14.02 13.31
N ALA A 162 2.50 -12.97 12.56
CA ALA A 162 3.86 -12.66 12.11
C ALA A 162 4.66 -11.86 13.15
N ASP A 163 4.10 -11.56 14.33
CA ASP A 163 4.70 -10.70 15.35
C ASP A 163 5.12 -9.33 14.76
N VAL A 164 4.23 -8.72 13.99
CA VAL A 164 4.40 -7.38 13.41
C VAL A 164 3.44 -6.41 14.09
N PRO A 165 3.95 -5.35 14.73
CA PRO A 165 3.08 -4.34 15.33
C PRO A 165 2.31 -3.56 14.25
N THR A 166 1.05 -3.24 14.56
CA THR A 166 0.19 -2.44 13.69
C THR A 166 -0.26 -1.17 14.38
N GLN A 167 -0.56 -0.16 13.58
CA GLN A 167 -1.09 1.11 14.03
C GLN A 167 -2.37 1.43 13.24
N ALA A 168 -3.35 2.07 13.86
CA ALA A 168 -4.54 2.55 13.18
C ALA A 168 -4.37 4.00 12.76
N PHE A 169 -4.75 4.32 11.53
CA PHE A 169 -4.82 5.69 11.02
C PHE A 169 -6.24 6.04 10.59
N ALA A 170 -6.69 7.18 11.04
CA ALA A 170 -7.88 7.85 10.53
C ALA A 170 -7.60 9.35 10.42
N ASN A 171 -8.12 9.98 9.38
CA ASN A 171 -8.03 11.43 9.27
C ASN A 171 -8.82 12.11 10.39
N LYS A 172 -8.29 13.21 10.90
CA LYS A 172 -9.05 14.07 11.80
C LYS A 172 -10.32 14.56 11.10
N SER A 173 -11.45 14.55 11.78
CA SER A 173 -12.77 14.77 11.16
C SER A 173 -12.97 16.13 10.48
N ASP A 174 -12.17 17.13 10.85
CA ASP A 174 -12.17 18.49 10.29
C ASP A 174 -11.04 18.72 9.25
N MET A 175 -10.32 17.65 8.88
CA MET A 175 -9.28 17.70 7.85
C MET A 175 -9.70 16.92 6.62
N ALA A 176 -9.48 17.48 5.46
CA ALA A 176 -9.67 16.74 4.21
C ALA A 176 -8.63 15.61 4.14
N GLY A 177 -9.12 14.40 3.92
CA GLY A 177 -8.27 13.25 3.67
C GLY A 177 -7.90 13.14 2.20
N GLY A 178 -6.78 12.45 1.92
CA GLY A 178 -6.44 11.99 0.57
C GLY A 178 -7.20 10.71 0.19
N SER A 179 -6.86 10.17 -0.95
CA SER A 179 -7.23 8.85 -1.46
C SER A 179 -5.94 8.09 -1.75
N THR A 180 -6.06 6.78 -1.98
CA THR A 180 -4.95 5.92 -2.32
C THR A 180 -5.24 5.09 -3.57
N LEU A 181 -4.39 4.10 -3.83
CA LEU A 181 -4.51 3.16 -4.95
C LEU A 181 -5.70 2.20 -4.79
N GLY A 182 -5.98 1.78 -3.54
CA GLY A 182 -6.86 0.65 -3.24
C GLY A 182 -8.30 0.85 -3.69
N ASN A 183 -8.90 1.96 -3.34
CA ASN A 183 -10.26 2.26 -3.74
C ASN A 183 -10.39 2.46 -5.26
N LEU A 184 -9.35 2.97 -5.93
CA LEU A 184 -9.36 3.20 -7.38
C LEU A 184 -9.15 1.91 -8.17
N SER A 185 -8.17 1.08 -7.82
CA SER A 185 -7.94 -0.22 -8.46
C SER A 185 -9.11 -1.18 -8.23
N ASN A 186 -9.73 -1.12 -7.05
CA ASN A 186 -10.89 -1.94 -6.70
C ASN A 186 -12.15 -1.63 -7.53
N MET A 187 -12.24 -0.46 -8.14
CA MET A 187 -13.29 -0.15 -9.12
C MET A 187 -13.15 -0.96 -10.41
N GLN A 188 -11.96 -1.42 -10.76
CA GLN A 188 -11.69 -2.20 -11.98
C GLN A 188 -11.60 -3.71 -11.70
N ALA A 189 -11.13 -4.09 -10.50
CA ALA A 189 -10.97 -5.47 -10.08
C ALA A 189 -11.47 -5.61 -8.64
N SER A 190 -12.79 -5.76 -8.49
CA SER A 190 -13.47 -5.71 -7.19
C SER A 190 -13.21 -6.95 -6.36
N MET A 191 -12.56 -6.77 -5.21
CA MET A 191 -12.23 -7.82 -4.24
C MET A 191 -12.17 -7.23 -2.83
N HIS A 192 -12.05 -8.07 -1.79
CA HIS A 192 -11.77 -7.56 -0.45
C HIS A 192 -10.44 -6.81 -0.45
N ALA A 193 -10.40 -5.63 0.16
CA ALA A 193 -9.23 -4.78 0.10
C ALA A 193 -8.95 -4.07 1.42
N VAL A 194 -7.67 -3.96 1.75
CA VAL A 194 -7.17 -3.20 2.91
C VAL A 194 -6.11 -2.20 2.45
N ASP A 195 -6.19 -0.98 2.94
CA ASP A 195 -5.16 0.04 2.74
C ASP A 195 -4.20 0.07 3.93
N VAL A 196 -2.93 -0.12 3.63
CA VAL A 196 -1.85 -0.10 4.62
C VAL A 196 -0.71 0.80 4.16
N GLY A 197 0.24 1.09 5.05
CA GLY A 197 1.42 1.85 4.67
C GLY A 197 2.47 1.97 5.75
N LEU A 198 3.63 2.52 5.38
CA LEU A 198 4.67 2.86 6.33
C LEU A 198 4.41 4.27 6.89
N PRO A 199 4.62 4.48 8.19
CA PRO A 199 4.50 5.83 8.75
C PRO A 199 5.63 6.72 8.28
N GLN A 200 5.31 7.96 7.89
CA GLN A 200 6.33 8.94 7.53
C GLN A 200 5.98 10.37 7.94
N LEU A 201 7.01 11.19 8.02
CA LEU A 201 6.93 12.64 8.20
C LEU A 201 7.34 13.36 6.92
N ALA A 202 6.82 14.56 6.75
CA ALA A 202 7.12 15.43 5.62
C ALA A 202 6.77 14.82 4.25
N MET A 203 5.72 14.00 4.19
CA MET A 203 5.16 13.45 2.95
C MET A 203 4.95 14.55 1.91
N HIS A 204 5.30 14.28 0.64
CA HIS A 204 5.29 15.21 -0.48
C HIS A 204 6.29 16.38 -0.37
N SER A 205 7.16 16.39 0.63
CA SER A 205 8.29 17.33 0.65
C SER A 205 9.42 16.85 -0.26
N SER A 206 10.38 17.72 -0.52
CA SER A 206 11.56 17.33 -1.30
C SER A 206 12.51 16.38 -0.55
N TYR A 207 12.30 16.17 0.76
CA TYR A 207 13.11 15.29 1.61
C TYR A 207 12.26 14.79 2.78
N GLU A 208 11.96 13.52 2.78
CA GLU A 208 10.98 12.88 3.66
C GLU A 208 11.69 12.05 4.74
N THR A 209 10.98 11.69 5.81
CA THR A 209 11.55 10.92 6.91
C THR A 209 10.62 9.79 7.34
N GLY A 210 11.15 8.58 7.39
CA GLY A 210 10.48 7.37 7.88
C GLY A 210 11.23 6.70 9.00
N GLY A 211 10.64 5.65 9.58
CA GLY A 211 11.25 4.79 10.59
C GLY A 211 12.03 3.64 9.95
N VAL A 212 13.26 3.40 10.41
CA VAL A 212 14.09 2.30 9.90
C VAL A 212 13.45 0.93 10.16
N ARG A 213 12.82 0.75 11.34
CA ARG A 213 12.18 -0.53 11.69
C ARG A 213 10.92 -0.80 10.86
N ASP A 214 10.21 0.24 10.46
CA ASP A 214 8.95 0.11 9.73
C ASP A 214 9.15 -0.57 8.38
N VAL A 215 10.32 -0.39 7.74
CA VAL A 215 10.70 -1.07 6.50
C VAL A 215 10.68 -2.59 6.69
N MET A 216 11.28 -3.09 7.77
CA MET A 216 11.30 -4.54 8.05
C MET A 216 9.94 -5.06 8.51
N TYR A 217 9.18 -4.25 9.25
CA TYR A 217 7.81 -4.61 9.62
C TYR A 217 6.92 -4.75 8.39
N ALA A 218 7.01 -3.84 7.44
CA ALA A 218 6.25 -3.93 6.20
C ALA A 218 6.63 -5.17 5.37
N ILE A 219 7.93 -5.46 5.20
CA ILE A 219 8.37 -6.66 4.48
C ILE A 219 7.82 -7.92 5.17
N ARG A 220 7.93 -8.03 6.51
CA ARG A 220 7.43 -9.19 7.27
C ARG A 220 5.92 -9.36 7.15
N ALA A 221 5.15 -8.27 7.34
CA ALA A 221 3.69 -8.30 7.22
C ALA A 221 3.23 -8.73 5.83
N LEU A 222 3.83 -8.16 4.80
CA LEU A 222 3.47 -8.45 3.41
C LEU A 222 3.96 -9.84 2.97
N THR A 223 5.11 -10.31 3.46
CA THR A 223 5.55 -11.70 3.23
C THR A 223 4.55 -12.68 3.86
N ALA A 224 4.16 -12.43 5.12
CA ALA A 224 3.17 -13.26 5.80
C ALA A 224 1.82 -13.25 5.06
N PHE A 225 1.40 -12.11 4.51
CA PHE A 225 0.21 -12.03 3.67
C PHE A 225 0.32 -12.91 2.41
N TYR A 226 1.43 -12.83 1.68
CA TYR A 226 1.64 -13.63 0.47
C TYR A 226 1.74 -15.14 0.75
N GLU A 227 2.19 -15.52 1.92
CA GLU A 227 2.33 -16.93 2.32
C GLU A 227 1.04 -17.56 2.86
N ARG A 228 0.00 -16.74 3.14
CA ARG A 228 -1.30 -17.26 3.61
C ARG A 228 -2.12 -17.87 2.47
N ASN A 229 -2.80 -18.94 2.81
CA ASN A 229 -3.84 -19.54 1.96
C ASN A 229 -5.19 -19.05 2.45
N LEU A 230 -5.64 -17.92 1.92
CA LEU A 230 -6.89 -17.31 2.34
C LEU A 230 -8.07 -18.04 1.70
N THR A 231 -8.90 -18.71 2.50
CA THR A 231 -10.17 -19.23 2.03
C THR A 231 -11.30 -18.29 2.44
N ILE A 232 -11.71 -17.43 1.54
CA ILE A 232 -12.77 -16.43 1.77
C ILE A 232 -14.13 -17.07 1.45
N ASN A 233 -14.98 -17.17 2.48
CA ASN A 233 -16.31 -17.74 2.40
C ASN A 233 -17.39 -16.65 2.50
N GLY A 234 -17.70 -16.00 1.38
CA GLY A 234 -18.63 -14.85 1.33
C GLY A 234 -18.00 -13.58 1.88
N ALA A 235 -18.83 -12.67 2.40
CA ALA A 235 -18.39 -11.32 2.80
C ALA A 235 -17.90 -11.21 4.25
N GLU A 236 -17.99 -12.25 5.06
CA GLU A 236 -17.84 -12.13 6.52
C GLU A 236 -17.02 -13.26 7.15
N SER A 237 -16.54 -14.22 6.37
CA SER A 237 -15.82 -15.40 6.89
C SER A 237 -14.58 -15.73 6.08
N VAL A 238 -13.48 -15.96 6.77
CA VAL A 238 -12.21 -16.37 6.20
C VAL A 238 -11.55 -17.43 7.06
N GLU A 239 -10.89 -18.38 6.43
CA GLU A 239 -9.92 -19.28 7.05
C GLU A 239 -8.51 -18.81 6.68
N LEU A 240 -7.64 -18.65 7.69
CA LEU A 240 -6.27 -18.13 7.56
C LEU A 240 -5.25 -19.27 7.54
#